data_269bba9b3ddac2a20546e59424dd2cb7
#
_entry.id   269bba9b3ddac2a20546e59424dd2cb7
#
_cell.length_a   1.000
_cell.length_b   1.000
_cell.length_c   1.000
_cell.angle_alpha   90.00
_cell.angle_beta   90.00
_cell.angle_gamma   90.00
#
_symmetry.space_group_name_H-M   'P 1'
#
loop_
_entity.id
_entity.type
_entity.pdbx_description
1 polymer ?
#
loop_
_entity_poly.entity_id
_entity_poly.type
_entity_poly.pdbx_seq_one_letter_code
_entity_poly.pdbx_strand_id
1 'polypeptide(L)'
;KLDTMLGSKASETVSLGDYVTFQAKPCRLSGDAVTGRSFDDRAGVACLLKIAEELSGAELPVNVAFLLSDGEELGMRGAVTAAFNAEPNEAVAVDVSFGNGIGISPEECGKLGAGAMIGFAPTLDSCISARLVLLAENNGIKYQTEVMGGRTGTNADVISVSRSGVKTCTVSVPLRNMHTEAEVLRISDLNSVCELLIKYILSGGVFNA
;
A
#
# COMPACT_ATOMS: atom_id res chain seq x y z
N LYS A 1 24.27 19.34 -5.11
CA LYS A 1 25.56 18.77 -4.66
C LYS A 1 25.72 19.02 -3.17
N LEU A 2 26.23 18.04 -2.40
CA LEU A 2 26.42 18.16 -0.94
C LEU A 2 27.33 19.32 -0.54
N ASP A 3 28.40 19.57 -1.29
CA ASP A 3 29.30 20.70 -1.05
C ASP A 3 28.59 22.06 -1.03
N THR A 4 27.59 22.24 -1.90
CA THR A 4 26.78 23.46 -1.93
C THR A 4 25.92 23.62 -0.67
N MET A 5 25.40 22.49 -0.15
CA MET A 5 24.54 22.49 1.02
C MET A 5 25.31 22.64 2.34
N LEU A 6 26.49 22.05 2.44
CA LEU A 6 27.30 22.06 3.64
C LEU A 6 28.21 23.30 3.72
N GLY A 7 28.36 24.08 2.63
CA GLY A 7 29.20 25.28 2.59
C GLY A 7 30.70 25.03 2.77
N SER A 8 31.11 23.77 2.83
CA SER A 8 32.48 23.31 3.00
C SER A 8 32.71 22.02 2.20
N LYS A 9 33.85 21.40 2.35
CA LYS A 9 34.10 20.12 1.69
C LYS A 9 33.23 19.02 2.29
N ALA A 10 32.31 18.48 1.52
CA ALA A 10 31.44 17.38 1.96
C ALA A 10 32.26 16.18 2.47
N SER A 11 33.43 15.92 1.87
CA SER A 11 34.37 14.87 2.28
C SER A 11 34.92 14.98 3.69
N GLU A 12 34.80 16.15 4.34
CA GLU A 12 35.20 16.35 5.73
C GLU A 12 34.08 15.90 6.72
N THR A 13 32.85 15.75 6.23
CA THR A 13 31.67 15.48 7.07
C THR A 13 31.03 14.17 6.75
N VAL A 14 31.07 13.72 5.48
CA VAL A 14 30.42 12.51 4.97
C VAL A 14 31.44 11.60 4.29
N SER A 15 31.27 10.30 4.50
CA SER A 15 32.08 9.24 3.89
C SER A 15 31.30 8.53 2.77
N LEU A 16 32.03 7.83 1.89
CA LEU A 16 31.39 6.92 0.93
C LEU A 16 30.64 5.81 1.68
N GLY A 17 29.37 5.63 1.33
CA GLY A 17 28.49 4.67 1.99
C GLY A 17 27.58 5.28 3.05
N ASP A 18 27.76 6.53 3.43
CA ASP A 18 26.84 7.20 4.34
C ASP A 18 25.48 7.46 3.69
N TYR A 19 24.41 7.27 4.48
CA TYR A 19 23.05 7.54 4.04
C TYR A 19 22.78 9.05 4.06
N VAL A 20 22.15 9.53 2.99
CA VAL A 20 21.71 10.92 2.86
C VAL A 20 20.23 10.95 2.57
N THR A 21 19.48 11.74 3.31
CA THR A 21 18.04 11.92 3.10
C THR A 21 17.68 13.40 3.07
N PHE A 22 16.65 13.74 2.30
CA PHE A 22 16.09 15.09 2.33
C PHE A 22 15.30 15.32 3.62
N GLN A 23 15.45 16.49 4.21
CA GLN A 23 14.66 16.90 5.36
C GLN A 23 13.31 17.45 4.87
N ALA A 24 12.35 16.56 4.62
CA ALA A 24 10.99 16.92 4.31
C ALA A 24 10.13 16.80 5.58
N LYS A 25 9.35 17.84 5.89
CA LYS A 25 8.37 17.80 6.97
C LYS A 25 6.98 17.55 6.37
N PRO A 26 6.22 16.57 6.88
CA PRO A 26 4.86 16.38 6.43
C PRO A 26 4.01 17.61 6.77
N CYS A 27 3.15 18.01 5.85
CA CYS A 27 2.21 19.11 6.09
C CYS A 27 0.86 18.85 5.43
N ARG A 28 -0.16 19.52 5.93
CA ARG A 28 -1.50 19.52 5.33
C ARG A 28 -1.54 20.49 4.16
N LEU A 29 -2.20 20.06 3.10
CA LEU A 29 -2.53 20.85 1.92
C LEU A 29 -4.02 21.20 1.94
N SER A 30 -4.53 21.75 0.83
CA SER A 30 -5.93 22.08 0.68
C SER A 30 -6.84 20.85 0.79
N GLY A 31 -7.95 21.01 1.50
CA GLY A 31 -8.88 19.92 1.81
C GLY A 31 -8.28 18.93 2.82
N ASP A 32 -8.35 17.65 2.49
CA ASP A 32 -7.83 16.54 3.29
C ASP A 32 -6.52 15.97 2.73
N ALA A 33 -5.91 16.66 1.76
CA ALA A 33 -4.64 16.26 1.20
C ALA A 33 -3.49 16.53 2.18
N VAL A 34 -2.50 15.65 2.16
CA VAL A 34 -1.27 15.76 2.92
C VAL A 34 -0.08 15.51 2.01
N THR A 35 1.05 16.15 2.31
CA THR A 35 2.31 15.90 1.63
C THR A 35 3.41 15.55 2.62
N GLY A 36 4.31 14.70 2.19
CA GLY A 36 5.46 14.26 2.96
C GLY A 36 6.33 13.34 2.12
N ARG A 37 7.33 12.75 2.74
CA ARG A 37 8.15 11.72 2.12
C ARG A 37 7.82 10.34 2.68
N SER A 38 8.10 9.30 1.89
CA SER A 38 7.96 7.90 2.31
C SER A 38 6.53 7.56 2.78
N PHE A 39 5.51 8.14 2.13
CA PHE A 39 4.15 7.63 2.23
C PHE A 39 4.05 6.27 1.56
N ASP A 40 4.90 6.04 0.60
CA ASP A 40 5.32 4.74 0.10
C ASP A 40 6.32 4.06 1.07
N ASP A 41 5.96 2.96 1.82
CA ASP A 41 4.54 2.62 2.08
C ASP A 41 4.18 2.77 3.57
N ARG A 42 4.50 3.93 4.15
CA ARG A 42 3.99 4.24 5.51
C ARG A 42 2.49 4.49 5.53
N ALA A 43 1.87 4.78 4.39
CA ALA A 43 0.43 4.92 4.28
C ALA A 43 -0.24 3.56 4.52
N GLY A 44 0.24 2.48 3.91
CA GLY A 44 -0.22 1.13 4.17
C GLY A 44 0.03 0.70 5.63
N VAL A 45 1.21 1.02 6.19
CA VAL A 45 1.46 0.77 7.62
C VAL A 45 0.42 1.47 8.50
N ALA A 46 0.09 2.73 8.22
CA ALA A 46 -0.92 3.47 8.98
C ALA A 46 -2.31 2.84 8.83
N CYS A 47 -2.67 2.36 7.63
CA CYS A 47 -3.90 1.60 7.40
C CYS A 47 -3.93 0.34 8.26
N LEU A 48 -2.89 -0.48 8.23
CA LEU A 48 -2.84 -1.73 8.99
C LEU A 48 -2.93 -1.50 10.49
N LEU A 49 -2.25 -0.49 11.02
CA LEU A 49 -2.34 -0.13 12.44
C LEU A 49 -3.75 0.33 12.83
N LYS A 50 -4.39 1.15 12.00
CA LYS A 50 -5.76 1.59 12.22
C LYS A 50 -6.74 0.42 12.19
N ILE A 51 -6.62 -0.49 11.22
CA ILE A 51 -7.46 -1.68 11.12
C ILE A 51 -7.27 -2.57 12.36
N ALA A 52 -6.03 -2.79 12.79
CA ALA A 52 -5.75 -3.58 14.00
C ALA A 52 -6.34 -2.96 15.26
N GLU A 53 -6.30 -1.63 15.40
CA GLU A 53 -6.91 -0.90 16.50
C GLU A 53 -8.44 -1.05 16.48
N GLU A 54 -9.10 -0.84 15.34
CA GLU A 54 -10.56 -0.91 15.21
C GLU A 54 -11.09 -2.34 15.38
N LEU A 55 -10.32 -3.37 15.02
CA LEU A 55 -10.69 -4.77 15.21
C LEU A 55 -10.27 -5.34 16.57
N SER A 56 -9.56 -4.56 17.38
CA SER A 56 -9.09 -5.00 18.71
C SER A 56 -10.26 -5.39 19.62
N GLY A 57 -10.24 -6.63 20.11
CA GLY A 57 -11.29 -7.17 20.97
C GLY A 57 -12.55 -7.63 20.23
N ALA A 58 -12.63 -7.51 18.91
CA ALA A 58 -13.72 -8.06 18.11
C ALA A 58 -13.58 -9.58 17.96
N GLU A 59 -14.71 -10.29 17.93
CA GLU A 59 -14.73 -11.68 17.51
C GLU A 59 -14.67 -11.72 15.98
N LEU A 60 -13.60 -12.32 15.46
CA LEU A 60 -13.35 -12.37 14.02
C LEU A 60 -13.66 -13.75 13.46
N PRO A 61 -14.25 -13.84 12.24
CA PRO A 61 -14.56 -15.11 11.59
C PRO A 61 -13.32 -15.85 11.08
N VAL A 62 -12.17 -15.20 11.05
CA VAL A 62 -10.88 -15.70 10.56
C VAL A 62 -9.73 -15.27 11.45
N ASN A 63 -8.62 -16.00 11.39
CA ASN A 63 -7.37 -15.53 11.97
C ASN A 63 -6.77 -14.44 11.07
N VAL A 64 -6.35 -13.33 11.65
CA VAL A 64 -5.75 -12.20 10.92
C VAL A 64 -4.32 -12.01 11.36
N ALA A 65 -3.40 -11.95 10.41
CA ALA A 65 -2.01 -11.59 10.63
C ALA A 65 -1.71 -10.27 9.90
N PHE A 66 -1.20 -9.28 10.62
CA PHE A 66 -0.70 -8.04 10.07
C PHE A 66 0.80 -8.15 9.84
N LEU A 67 1.22 -8.11 8.58
CA LEU A 67 2.62 -8.16 8.18
C LEU A 67 3.14 -6.76 7.86
N LEU A 68 4.03 -6.27 8.70
CA LEU A 68 4.82 -5.06 8.44
C LEU A 68 6.20 -5.52 7.94
N SER A 69 6.34 -5.65 6.63
CA SER A 69 7.52 -6.24 6.02
C SER A 69 8.67 -5.23 5.91
N ASP A 70 9.89 -5.73 5.94
CA ASP A 70 11.11 -5.00 5.67
C ASP A 70 11.58 -5.24 4.23
N GLY A 71 12.24 -4.23 3.64
CA GLY A 71 12.92 -4.35 2.37
C GLY A 71 12.03 -4.62 1.16
N GLU A 72 10.83 -4.02 1.12
CA GLU A 72 9.93 -4.08 -0.04
C GLU A 72 10.64 -3.53 -1.27
N GLU A 73 11.12 -2.30 -1.23
CA GLU A 73 11.85 -1.56 -2.27
C GLU A 73 13.17 -2.23 -2.71
N LEU A 74 13.64 -3.20 -1.95
CA LEU A 74 14.86 -3.97 -2.20
C LEU A 74 14.56 -5.41 -2.66
N GLY A 75 13.37 -5.66 -3.16
CA GLY A 75 12.92 -6.95 -3.67
C GLY A 75 12.04 -7.73 -2.71
N MET A 76 11.20 -7.04 -1.92
CA MET A 76 10.11 -7.63 -1.12
C MET A 76 10.59 -8.69 -0.11
N ARG A 77 11.79 -8.52 0.42
CA ARG A 77 12.54 -9.54 1.18
C ARG A 77 11.81 -10.02 2.43
N GLY A 78 11.24 -9.07 3.18
CA GLY A 78 10.48 -9.38 4.38
C GLY A 78 9.22 -10.17 4.08
N ALA A 79 8.53 -9.84 3.00
CA ALA A 79 7.32 -10.53 2.58
C ALA A 79 7.59 -11.98 2.16
N VAL A 80 8.70 -12.24 1.45
CA VAL A 80 9.13 -13.61 1.07
C VAL A 80 9.24 -14.51 2.30
N THR A 81 9.99 -14.06 3.31
CA THR A 81 10.27 -14.87 4.50
C THR A 81 9.08 -14.98 5.43
N ALA A 82 8.32 -13.90 5.58
CA ALA A 82 7.17 -13.87 6.47
C ALA A 82 5.98 -14.68 5.92
N ALA A 83 5.66 -14.57 4.63
CA ALA A 83 4.62 -15.38 4.00
C ALA A 83 4.95 -16.87 4.05
N PHE A 84 6.23 -17.23 3.87
CA PHE A 84 6.66 -18.61 3.99
C PHE A 84 6.41 -19.20 5.39
N ASN A 85 6.61 -18.40 6.44
CA ASN A 85 6.42 -18.87 7.82
C ASN A 85 4.96 -18.80 8.28
N ALA A 86 4.21 -17.79 7.84
CA ALA A 86 2.82 -17.58 8.26
C ALA A 86 1.83 -18.53 7.58
N GLU A 87 2.16 -19.06 6.40
CA GLU A 87 1.31 -19.95 5.61
C GLU A 87 -0.13 -19.45 5.45
N PRO A 88 -0.35 -18.21 4.98
CA PRO A 88 -1.70 -17.67 4.88
C PRO A 88 -2.48 -18.38 3.76
N ASN A 89 -3.80 -18.51 3.95
CA ASN A 89 -4.70 -18.98 2.90
C ASN A 89 -4.97 -17.89 1.86
N GLU A 90 -5.08 -16.65 2.35
CA GLU A 90 -5.31 -15.43 1.56
C GLU A 90 -4.39 -14.33 2.04
N ALA A 91 -4.04 -13.42 1.15
CA ALA A 91 -3.31 -12.20 1.49
C ALA A 91 -3.83 -11.00 0.71
N VAL A 92 -3.87 -9.85 1.35
CA VAL A 92 -4.08 -8.57 0.69
C VAL A 92 -2.87 -7.69 0.97
N ALA A 93 -2.12 -7.37 -0.07
CA ALA A 93 -1.05 -6.39 0.03
C ALA A 93 -1.67 -4.99 0.02
N VAL A 94 -1.41 -4.25 1.09
CA VAL A 94 -1.79 -2.84 1.19
C VAL A 94 -0.57 -2.03 0.81
N ASP A 95 -0.73 -1.19 -0.20
CA ASP A 95 0.37 -0.43 -0.76
C ASP A 95 -0.13 0.95 -1.23
N VAL A 96 0.72 1.70 -1.88
CA VAL A 96 0.33 2.88 -2.64
C VAL A 96 0.41 2.57 -4.14
N SER A 97 -0.28 3.36 -4.96
CA SER A 97 -0.13 3.26 -6.41
C SER A 97 -0.23 4.63 -7.06
N PHE A 98 0.16 4.71 -8.34
CA PHE A 98 0.26 5.98 -9.04
C PHE A 98 -1.07 6.75 -9.02
N GLY A 99 -1.05 7.91 -8.36
CA GLY A 99 -2.09 8.92 -8.48
C GLY A 99 -1.87 9.80 -9.71
N ASN A 100 -2.92 10.43 -10.18
CA ASN A 100 -2.87 11.33 -11.33
C ASN A 100 -1.82 12.44 -11.15
N GLY A 101 -0.93 12.58 -12.11
CA GLY A 101 0.20 13.52 -12.04
C GLY A 101 0.76 13.85 -13.43
N ILE A 102 1.77 14.74 -13.45
CA ILE A 102 2.44 15.11 -14.69
C ILE A 102 3.26 13.91 -15.19
N GLY A 103 3.10 13.55 -16.45
CA GLY A 103 3.87 12.48 -17.10
C GLY A 103 3.34 11.07 -16.85
N ILE A 104 2.22 10.92 -16.15
CA ILE A 104 1.56 9.62 -15.95
C ILE A 104 0.31 9.57 -16.83
N SER A 105 0.13 8.46 -17.57
CA SER A 105 -1.08 8.24 -18.36
C SER A 105 -2.31 8.19 -17.45
N PRO A 106 -3.42 8.88 -17.79
CA PRO A 106 -4.67 8.79 -17.03
C PRO A 106 -5.24 7.36 -16.92
N GLU A 107 -4.86 6.48 -17.84
CA GLU A 107 -5.29 5.07 -17.88
C GLU A 107 -4.49 4.18 -16.92
N GLU A 108 -3.31 4.66 -16.50
CA GLU A 108 -2.37 3.94 -15.64
C GLU A 108 -2.33 4.51 -14.20
N CYS A 109 -3.26 5.40 -13.86
CA CYS A 109 -3.26 6.03 -12.55
C CYS A 109 -4.65 6.16 -11.93
N GLY A 110 -4.70 6.09 -10.60
CA GLY A 110 -5.88 6.43 -9.82
C GLY A 110 -6.06 7.93 -9.67
N LYS A 111 -7.25 8.35 -9.28
CA LYS A 111 -7.57 9.75 -8.95
C LYS A 111 -7.54 9.95 -7.44
N LEU A 112 -6.79 10.93 -6.96
CA LEU A 112 -6.84 11.33 -5.56
C LEU A 112 -8.26 11.79 -5.18
N GLY A 113 -8.79 11.24 -4.10
CA GLY A 113 -10.15 11.51 -3.62
C GLY A 113 -11.23 10.59 -4.21
N ALA A 114 -10.84 9.64 -5.05
CA ALA A 114 -11.76 8.66 -5.63
C ALA A 114 -11.84 7.34 -4.85
N GLY A 115 -11.12 7.22 -3.73
CA GLY A 115 -11.16 6.08 -2.84
C GLY A 115 -10.08 5.02 -3.11
N ALA A 116 -10.24 3.86 -2.48
CA ALA A 116 -9.31 2.76 -2.56
C ALA A 116 -9.14 2.24 -4.00
N MET A 117 -7.92 1.89 -4.38
CA MET A 117 -7.64 1.23 -5.67
C MET A 117 -7.62 -0.29 -5.44
N ILE A 118 -8.55 -1.01 -6.07
CA ILE A 118 -8.65 -2.48 -5.99
C ILE A 118 -7.93 -3.06 -7.20
N GLY A 119 -6.92 -3.90 -6.94
CA GLY A 119 -6.05 -4.45 -7.97
C GLY A 119 -6.70 -5.57 -8.79
N PHE A 120 -6.44 -5.53 -10.09
CA PHE A 120 -6.75 -6.58 -11.07
C PHE A 120 -5.51 -6.85 -11.90
N ALA A 121 -4.96 -8.05 -11.80
CA ALA A 121 -3.79 -8.48 -12.57
C ALA A 121 -3.85 -9.98 -12.83
N PRO A 122 -3.14 -10.50 -13.84
CA PRO A 122 -3.04 -11.94 -14.09
C PRO A 122 -2.46 -12.75 -12.92
N THR A 123 -1.69 -12.08 -12.04
CA THR A 123 -1.05 -12.67 -10.85
C THR A 123 -1.91 -12.58 -9.59
N LEU A 124 -3.03 -11.87 -9.65
CA LEU A 124 -3.95 -11.69 -8.52
C LEU A 124 -5.14 -12.64 -8.59
N ASP A 125 -5.70 -12.98 -7.43
CA ASP A 125 -6.90 -13.81 -7.33
C ASP A 125 -8.14 -12.95 -7.64
N SER A 126 -8.83 -13.30 -8.73
CA SER A 126 -10.00 -12.56 -9.19
C SER A 126 -11.21 -12.66 -8.24
N CYS A 127 -11.29 -13.73 -7.42
CA CYS A 127 -12.36 -13.85 -6.44
C CYS A 127 -12.20 -12.85 -5.32
N ILE A 128 -10.95 -12.61 -4.85
CA ILE A 128 -10.68 -11.58 -3.84
C ILE A 128 -10.99 -10.19 -4.40
N SER A 129 -10.52 -9.88 -5.62
CA SER A 129 -10.81 -8.59 -6.26
C SER A 129 -12.32 -8.35 -6.41
N ALA A 130 -13.06 -9.34 -6.90
CA ALA A 130 -14.51 -9.25 -7.05
C ALA A 130 -15.22 -9.09 -5.69
N ARG A 131 -14.76 -9.81 -4.65
CA ARG A 131 -15.32 -9.70 -3.30
C ARG A 131 -15.11 -8.30 -2.72
N LEU A 132 -13.94 -7.72 -2.90
CA LEU A 132 -13.63 -6.36 -2.47
C LEU A 132 -14.53 -5.33 -3.18
N VAL A 133 -14.73 -5.46 -4.50
CA VAL A 133 -15.66 -4.61 -5.25
C VAL A 133 -17.08 -4.71 -4.69
N LEU A 134 -17.59 -5.93 -4.52
CA LEU A 134 -18.92 -6.16 -3.98
C LEU A 134 -19.10 -5.54 -2.59
N LEU A 135 -18.09 -5.66 -1.72
CA LEU A 135 -18.11 -5.07 -0.39
C LEU A 135 -18.10 -3.55 -0.45
N ALA A 136 -17.30 -2.96 -1.34
CA ALA A 136 -17.28 -1.52 -1.54
C ALA A 136 -18.65 -0.99 -1.99
N GLU A 137 -19.26 -1.62 -2.99
CA GLU A 137 -20.60 -1.25 -3.49
C GLU A 137 -21.69 -1.38 -2.42
N ASN A 138 -21.74 -2.52 -1.73
CA ASN A 138 -22.75 -2.78 -0.70
C ASN A 138 -22.65 -1.87 0.52
N ASN A 139 -21.49 -1.31 0.80
CA ASN A 139 -21.27 -0.41 1.94
C ASN A 139 -21.09 1.06 1.54
N GLY A 140 -21.21 1.41 0.25
CA GLY A 140 -21.04 2.78 -0.23
C GLY A 140 -19.62 3.33 -0.06
N ILE A 141 -18.61 2.44 -0.01
CA ILE A 141 -17.21 2.81 0.11
C ILE A 141 -16.68 3.23 -1.26
N LYS A 142 -16.05 4.39 -1.31
CA LYS A 142 -15.43 4.85 -2.57
C LYS A 142 -14.28 3.96 -2.98
N TYR A 143 -14.29 3.53 -4.23
CA TYR A 143 -13.23 2.72 -4.80
C TYR A 143 -13.03 3.03 -6.28
N GLN A 144 -11.92 2.57 -6.81
CA GLN A 144 -11.58 2.57 -8.23
C GLN A 144 -10.83 1.27 -8.56
N THR A 145 -10.90 0.84 -9.80
CA THR A 145 -10.17 -0.33 -10.27
C THR A 145 -8.76 0.06 -10.69
N GLU A 146 -7.80 -0.79 -10.34
CA GLU A 146 -6.41 -0.69 -10.76
C GLU A 146 -6.07 -1.92 -11.61
N VAL A 147 -5.82 -1.71 -12.91
CA VAL A 147 -5.54 -2.80 -13.84
C VAL A 147 -4.04 -2.84 -14.14
N MET A 148 -3.41 -3.95 -13.80
CA MET A 148 -1.99 -4.18 -14.03
C MET A 148 -1.80 -5.34 -15.02
N GLY A 149 -1.01 -5.11 -16.07
CA GLY A 149 -0.84 -6.08 -17.16
C GLY A 149 0.05 -7.28 -16.85
N GLY A 150 0.61 -7.37 -15.64
CA GLY A 150 1.55 -8.43 -15.27
C GLY A 150 1.83 -8.42 -13.77
N ARG A 151 3.07 -8.11 -13.39
CA ARG A 151 3.46 -7.94 -12.00
C ARG A 151 2.78 -6.73 -11.39
N THR A 152 2.50 -6.82 -10.09
CA THR A 152 1.92 -5.71 -9.34
C THR A 152 2.97 -4.70 -8.87
N GLY A 153 4.23 -5.14 -8.75
CA GLY A 153 5.30 -4.33 -8.16
C GLY A 153 5.21 -4.20 -6.64
N THR A 154 4.38 -5.01 -5.98
CA THR A 154 4.15 -4.98 -4.54
C THR A 154 4.49 -6.33 -3.88
N ASN A 155 4.41 -6.41 -2.56
CA ASN A 155 4.55 -7.66 -1.81
C ASN A 155 3.64 -8.79 -2.32
N ALA A 156 2.54 -8.50 -3.01
CA ALA A 156 1.64 -9.49 -3.59
C ALA A 156 2.36 -10.43 -4.56
N ASP A 157 3.33 -9.93 -5.33
CA ASP A 157 4.06 -10.72 -6.32
C ASP A 157 4.83 -11.90 -5.71
N VAL A 158 5.40 -11.71 -4.53
CA VAL A 158 6.17 -12.76 -3.84
C VAL A 158 5.33 -13.60 -2.89
N ILE A 159 4.29 -13.02 -2.30
CA ILE A 159 3.35 -13.75 -1.45
C ILE A 159 2.57 -14.77 -2.26
N SER A 160 2.10 -14.40 -3.45
CA SER A 160 1.28 -15.26 -4.32
C SER A 160 1.96 -16.59 -4.67
N VAL A 161 3.28 -16.61 -4.75
CA VAL A 161 4.09 -17.81 -5.09
C VAL A 161 4.73 -18.46 -3.86
N SER A 162 4.36 -18.05 -2.65
CA SER A 162 4.90 -18.64 -1.43
C SER A 162 4.38 -20.06 -1.25
N ARG A 163 5.27 -21.01 -0.92
CA ARG A 163 4.98 -22.43 -0.73
C ARG A 163 4.21 -23.06 -1.89
N SER A 164 2.96 -23.46 -1.67
CA SER A 164 2.06 -24.06 -2.68
C SER A 164 1.20 -23.02 -3.41
N GLY A 165 1.41 -21.75 -3.13
CA GLY A 165 0.64 -20.62 -3.64
C GLY A 165 -0.33 -20.05 -2.61
N VAL A 166 -0.51 -18.73 -2.64
CA VAL A 166 -1.42 -17.98 -1.76
C VAL A 166 -2.35 -17.15 -2.63
N LYS A 167 -3.65 -17.20 -2.41
CA LYS A 167 -4.60 -16.30 -3.05
C LYS A 167 -4.31 -14.87 -2.62
N THR A 168 -3.99 -14.01 -3.56
CA THR A 168 -3.46 -12.68 -3.22
C THR A 168 -4.15 -11.60 -4.03
N CYS A 169 -4.40 -10.45 -3.40
CA CYS A 169 -4.89 -9.24 -4.06
C CYS A 169 -4.09 -8.02 -3.56
N THR A 170 -4.23 -6.88 -4.24
CA THR A 170 -3.72 -5.59 -3.79
C THR A 170 -4.87 -4.63 -3.53
N VAL A 171 -4.73 -3.79 -2.51
CA VAL A 171 -5.58 -2.63 -2.28
C VAL A 171 -4.67 -1.45 -2.00
N SER A 172 -4.66 -0.48 -2.92
CA SER A 172 -3.69 0.61 -2.91
C SER A 172 -4.33 1.96 -2.58
N VAL A 173 -3.54 2.85 -1.96
CA VAL A 173 -3.87 4.26 -1.78
C VAL A 173 -3.30 5.04 -2.97
N PRO A 174 -4.11 5.84 -3.69
CA PRO A 174 -3.58 6.66 -4.78
C PRO A 174 -2.59 7.70 -4.25
N LEU A 175 -1.36 7.65 -4.75
CA LEU A 175 -0.24 8.49 -4.33
C LEU A 175 0.32 9.27 -5.53
N ARG A 176 0.46 10.58 -5.39
CA ARG A 176 1.13 11.43 -6.38
C ARG A 176 2.58 11.65 -6.00
N ASN A 177 3.45 11.77 -7.00
CA ASN A 177 4.88 12.01 -6.84
C ASN A 177 5.58 10.90 -6.02
N MET A 178 5.18 9.65 -6.22
CA MET A 178 5.79 8.47 -5.60
C MET A 178 7.32 8.50 -5.75
N HIS A 179 8.04 8.02 -4.73
CA HIS A 179 9.51 7.99 -4.66
C HIS A 179 10.17 9.37 -4.68
N THR A 180 9.47 10.42 -4.24
CA THR A 180 10.02 11.77 -4.07
C THR A 180 9.89 12.28 -2.63
N GLU A 181 10.49 13.45 -2.36
CA GLU A 181 10.37 14.08 -1.04
C GLU A 181 9.01 14.75 -0.78
N ALA A 182 8.18 14.86 -1.82
CA ALA A 182 6.91 15.58 -1.79
C ALA A 182 5.77 14.72 -2.35
N GLU A 183 5.64 13.53 -1.82
CA GLU A 183 4.52 12.64 -2.09
C GLU A 183 3.21 13.25 -1.57
N VAL A 184 2.12 13.00 -2.27
CA VAL A 184 0.81 13.57 -1.91
C VAL A 184 -0.27 12.50 -1.98
N LEU A 185 -1.02 12.35 -0.90
CA LEU A 185 -2.21 11.52 -0.82
C LEU A 185 -3.38 12.28 -0.17
N ARG A 186 -4.57 11.69 -0.21
CA ARG A 186 -5.74 12.16 0.57
C ARG A 186 -6.05 11.21 1.71
N ILE A 187 -6.35 11.78 2.87
CA ILE A 187 -6.75 11.00 4.05
C ILE A 187 -8.07 10.26 3.80
N SER A 188 -8.95 10.80 2.97
CA SER A 188 -10.19 10.13 2.58
C SER A 188 -9.95 8.81 1.82
N ASP A 189 -8.93 8.76 0.95
CA ASP A 189 -8.58 7.54 0.22
C ASP A 189 -8.01 6.47 1.16
N LEU A 190 -7.12 6.88 2.08
CA LEU A 190 -6.59 6.01 3.12
C LEU A 190 -7.72 5.44 4.00
N ASN A 191 -8.69 6.27 4.39
CA ASN A 191 -9.85 5.81 5.15
C ASN A 191 -10.69 4.80 4.36
N SER A 192 -10.87 5.01 3.04
CA SER A 192 -11.59 4.05 2.18
C SER A 192 -10.89 2.69 2.14
N VAL A 193 -9.56 2.66 2.09
CA VAL A 193 -8.78 1.41 2.18
C VAL A 193 -9.01 0.72 3.53
N CYS A 194 -8.89 1.45 4.63
CA CYS A 194 -9.12 0.89 5.96
C CYS A 194 -10.53 0.30 6.11
N GLU A 195 -11.54 1.08 5.73
CA GLU A 195 -12.95 0.67 5.83
C GLU A 195 -13.24 -0.56 4.99
N LEU A 196 -12.74 -0.60 3.75
CA LEU A 196 -12.90 -1.74 2.86
C LEU A 196 -12.28 -3.02 3.43
N LEU A 197 -11.07 -2.93 3.94
CA LEU A 197 -10.37 -4.09 4.51
C LEU A 197 -11.00 -4.57 5.82
N ILE A 198 -11.52 -3.68 6.65
CA ILE A 198 -12.31 -4.07 7.83
C ILE A 198 -13.54 -4.88 7.39
N LYS A 199 -14.28 -4.41 6.36
CA LYS A 199 -15.42 -5.16 5.83
C LYS A 199 -15.01 -6.52 5.25
N TYR A 200 -13.87 -6.58 4.57
CA TYR A 200 -13.34 -7.83 4.03
C TYR A 200 -13.01 -8.84 5.15
N ILE A 201 -12.30 -8.42 6.18
CA ILE A 201 -11.98 -9.26 7.34
C ILE A 201 -13.23 -9.75 8.04
N LEU A 202 -14.17 -8.86 8.34
CA LEU A 202 -15.44 -9.21 9.00
C LEU A 202 -16.35 -10.10 8.15
N SER A 203 -16.17 -10.12 6.82
CA SER A 203 -16.90 -11.02 5.93
C SER A 203 -16.32 -12.43 5.85
N GLY A 204 -15.16 -12.68 6.46
CA GLY A 204 -14.49 -13.98 6.42
C GLY A 204 -13.63 -14.23 5.18
N GLY A 205 -13.35 -13.20 4.38
CA GLY A 205 -12.59 -13.34 3.14
C GLY A 205 -13.37 -14.06 2.04
N VAL A 206 -12.68 -14.82 1.18
CA VAL A 206 -13.28 -15.66 0.15
C VAL A 206 -13.33 -17.15 0.54
N PHE A 207 -12.65 -17.58 1.59
CA PHE A 207 -12.68 -18.97 2.06
C PHE A 207 -13.96 -19.32 2.83
N ASN A 208 -14.59 -18.33 3.47
CA ASN A 208 -15.81 -18.51 4.25
C ASN A 208 -17.02 -17.81 3.60
N ALA A 209 -16.94 -17.47 2.31
CA ALA A 209 -18.00 -16.79 1.57
C ALA A 209 -18.90 -17.77 0.81
#